data_00a8c727eab563052da040beca326094
#
_entry.id   00a8c727eab563052da040beca326094
#
_cell.length_a   1.000
_cell.length_b   1.000
_cell.length_c   1.000
_cell.angle_alpha   90.00
_cell.angle_beta   90.00
_cell.angle_gamma   90.00
#
_symmetry.space_group_name_H-M   'P 1'
#
loop_
_entity.id
_entity.type
_entity.pdbx_description
1 polymer ?
#
loop_
_entity_poly.entity_id
_entity_poly.type
_entity_poly.pdbx_seq_one_letter_code
_entity_poly.pdbx_strand_id
1 'polypeptide(L)'
;MDENTMNEKQLTAEFKKRASLVSAIVHEAGGMQEALEKAVDLCLKKTPFENLMPAIQNPGEGKILAAPDLNGVHYEALASFCKENGITLIQDDLRRFPGGIDMGLTRVDFGIAETGTLVLNSDSEDIRLCTMLCETHVAILETDTLRKTALDMAEELDGMVSRPSSYTAFITGASRTADIERVLAIGVHGPVELHIILIPGERP
;
A
#
# COMPACT_ATOMS: atom_id res chain seq x y z
N MET A 1 -20.47 12.72 -28.24
CA MET A 1 -20.73 12.67 -26.79
C MET A 1 -20.25 11.31 -26.35
N ASP A 2 -19.10 11.24 -25.67
CA ASP A 2 -18.51 9.96 -25.28
C ASP A 2 -19.35 9.33 -24.16
N GLU A 3 -20.15 8.31 -24.53
CA GLU A 3 -20.95 7.50 -23.59
C GLU A 3 -20.11 6.64 -22.63
N ASN A 4 -18.80 6.81 -22.57
CA ASN A 4 -17.87 5.90 -21.86
C ASN A 4 -17.10 6.56 -20.70
N THR A 5 -17.44 7.77 -20.30
CA THR A 5 -16.79 8.46 -19.18
C THR A 5 -17.47 8.07 -17.87
N MET A 6 -16.87 7.14 -17.11
CA MET A 6 -17.29 6.83 -15.75
C MET A 6 -17.03 8.03 -14.83
N ASN A 7 -17.98 8.36 -13.97
CA ASN A 7 -17.75 9.37 -12.94
C ASN A 7 -16.91 8.78 -11.78
N GLU A 8 -16.36 9.64 -10.93
CA GLU A 8 -15.49 9.24 -9.81
C GLU A 8 -16.14 8.17 -8.89
N LYS A 9 -17.43 8.29 -8.60
CA LYS A 9 -18.15 7.29 -7.77
C LYS A 9 -18.23 5.92 -8.45
N GLN A 10 -18.42 5.89 -9.76
CA GLN A 10 -18.47 4.64 -10.53
C GLN A 10 -17.07 4.02 -10.62
N LEU A 11 -16.02 4.82 -10.84
CA LEU A 11 -14.63 4.36 -10.83
C LEU A 11 -14.27 3.77 -9.46
N THR A 12 -14.60 4.47 -8.38
CA THR A 12 -14.37 4.01 -7.01
C THR A 12 -15.09 2.68 -6.74
N ALA A 13 -16.33 2.55 -7.16
CA ALA A 13 -17.10 1.31 -6.96
C ALA A 13 -16.50 0.13 -7.76
N GLU A 14 -16.11 0.35 -9.03
CA GLU A 14 -15.46 -0.70 -9.84
C GLU A 14 -14.09 -1.06 -9.28
N PHE A 15 -13.26 -0.08 -8.88
CA PHE A 15 -11.98 -0.32 -8.25
C PHE A 15 -12.13 -1.19 -6.99
N LYS A 16 -13.04 -0.83 -6.07
CA LYS A 16 -13.30 -1.60 -4.84
C LYS A 16 -13.67 -3.05 -5.16
N LYS A 17 -14.58 -3.23 -6.12
CA LYS A 17 -15.00 -4.57 -6.56
C LYS A 17 -13.83 -5.38 -7.11
N ARG A 18 -13.00 -4.80 -7.99
CA ARG A 18 -11.86 -5.49 -8.60
C ARG A 18 -10.76 -5.78 -7.60
N ALA A 19 -10.41 -4.82 -6.76
CA ALA A 19 -9.41 -5.00 -5.72
C ALA A 19 -9.80 -6.14 -4.75
N SER A 20 -11.08 -6.25 -4.38
CA SER A 20 -11.56 -7.34 -3.53
C SER A 20 -11.46 -8.72 -4.22
N LEU A 21 -11.63 -8.81 -5.53
CA LEU A 21 -11.48 -10.07 -6.28
C LEU A 21 -10.04 -10.59 -6.28
N VAL A 22 -9.05 -9.70 -6.12
CA VAL A 22 -7.63 -10.06 -6.00
C VAL A 22 -7.15 -10.08 -4.54
N SER A 23 -8.10 -10.18 -3.59
CA SER A 23 -7.87 -10.29 -2.14
C SER A 23 -7.23 -9.08 -1.49
N ALA A 24 -7.40 -7.89 -2.05
CA ALA A 24 -7.16 -6.66 -1.31
C ALA A 24 -8.37 -6.34 -0.42
N ILE A 25 -8.11 -5.82 0.77
CA ILE A 25 -9.13 -5.37 1.72
C ILE A 25 -9.26 -3.85 1.58
N VAL A 26 -10.41 -3.38 1.12
CA VAL A 26 -10.60 -1.95 0.84
C VAL A 26 -11.37 -1.27 1.97
N HIS A 27 -10.80 -0.17 2.46
CA HIS A 27 -11.35 0.72 3.47
C HIS A 27 -11.62 2.09 2.86
N GLU A 28 -12.44 2.89 3.54
CA GLU A 28 -12.67 4.30 3.20
C GLU A 28 -12.35 5.16 4.44
N ALA A 29 -11.81 6.34 4.22
CA ALA A 29 -11.57 7.35 5.24
C ALA A 29 -11.92 8.74 4.69
N GLY A 30 -12.32 9.65 5.57
CA GLY A 30 -12.73 11.00 5.20
C GLY A 30 -11.59 11.95 4.82
N GLY A 31 -10.33 11.50 4.97
CA GLY A 31 -9.13 12.24 4.64
C GLY A 31 -7.88 11.58 5.20
N MET A 32 -6.73 12.23 5.00
CA MET A 32 -5.42 11.66 5.37
C MET A 32 -5.33 11.35 6.86
N GLN A 33 -5.78 12.23 7.74
CA GLN A 33 -5.67 12.00 9.19
C GLN A 33 -6.40 10.71 9.61
N GLU A 34 -7.64 10.52 9.18
CA GLU A 34 -8.41 9.31 9.48
C GLU A 34 -7.77 8.06 8.86
N ALA A 35 -7.15 8.21 7.68
CA ALA A 35 -6.41 7.11 7.04
C ALA A 35 -5.19 6.68 7.87
N LEU A 36 -4.45 7.64 8.45
CA LEU A 36 -3.31 7.35 9.32
C LEU A 36 -3.74 6.68 10.63
N GLU A 37 -4.81 7.17 11.27
CA GLU A 37 -5.39 6.55 12.48
C GLU A 37 -5.82 5.10 12.17
N LYS A 38 -6.47 4.89 11.03
CA LYS A 38 -6.89 3.56 10.58
C LYS A 38 -5.70 2.63 10.29
N ALA A 39 -4.61 3.13 9.72
CA ALA A 39 -3.40 2.36 9.52
C ALA A 39 -2.77 1.90 10.85
N VAL A 40 -2.73 2.78 11.85
CA VAL A 40 -2.26 2.44 13.21
C VAL A 40 -3.17 1.39 13.85
N ASP A 41 -4.49 1.53 13.74
CA ASP A 41 -5.46 0.55 14.25
C ASP A 41 -5.29 -0.84 13.58
N LEU A 42 -5.08 -0.87 12.26
CA LEU A 42 -4.76 -2.10 11.53
C LEU A 42 -3.46 -2.72 12.04
N CYS A 43 -2.41 -1.92 12.26
CA CYS A 43 -1.15 -2.38 12.80
C CYS A 43 -1.33 -3.00 14.20
N LEU A 44 -2.10 -2.36 15.07
CA LEU A 44 -2.38 -2.88 16.43
C LEU A 44 -3.14 -4.21 16.39
N LYS A 45 -4.10 -4.35 15.51
CA LYS A 45 -4.94 -5.55 15.37
C LYS A 45 -4.26 -6.70 14.65
N LYS A 46 -3.19 -6.41 13.90
CA LYS A 46 -2.45 -7.44 13.18
C LYS A 46 -1.96 -8.53 14.13
N THR A 47 -2.25 -9.77 13.77
CA THR A 47 -1.67 -10.96 14.43
C THR A 47 -0.57 -11.54 13.55
N PRO A 48 0.55 -12.03 14.11
CA PRO A 48 1.59 -12.69 13.34
C PRO A 48 1.03 -13.88 12.53
N PHE A 49 1.48 -14.02 11.30
CA PHE A 49 1.14 -15.19 10.47
C PHE A 49 2.00 -16.38 10.90
N GLU A 50 1.55 -17.15 11.89
CA GLU A 50 2.31 -18.22 12.54
C GLU A 50 2.79 -19.35 11.62
N ASN A 51 2.25 -19.47 10.40
CA ASN A 51 2.49 -20.65 9.54
C ASN A 51 3.30 -20.37 8.26
N LEU A 52 3.67 -19.15 7.97
CA LEU A 52 4.27 -18.81 6.67
C LEU A 52 5.67 -18.21 6.73
N MET A 53 6.05 -17.59 7.84
CA MET A 53 7.40 -17.07 8.07
C MET A 53 7.78 -17.27 9.53
N PRO A 54 9.08 -17.44 9.86
CA PRO A 54 9.50 -17.29 11.24
C PRO A 54 8.99 -15.93 11.72
N ALA A 55 8.34 -15.92 12.89
CA ALA A 55 7.79 -14.69 13.46
C ALA A 55 8.81 -13.56 13.33
N ILE A 56 8.36 -12.37 12.93
CA ILE A 56 9.21 -11.18 12.87
C ILE A 56 9.91 -11.09 14.23
N GLN A 57 11.22 -11.29 14.21
CA GLN A 57 12.03 -11.28 15.42
C GLN A 57 12.80 -9.97 15.49
N ASN A 58 12.13 -8.91 15.97
CA ASN A 58 12.77 -7.68 16.38
C ASN A 58 12.63 -7.57 17.91
N PRO A 59 13.48 -8.30 18.69
CA PRO A 59 13.35 -8.37 20.14
C PRO A 59 13.49 -6.97 20.76
N GLY A 60 12.46 -6.51 21.44
CA GLY A 60 12.44 -5.26 22.20
C GLY A 60 11.85 -4.05 21.48
N GLU A 61 11.49 -4.15 20.20
CA GLU A 61 10.97 -3.00 19.44
C GLU A 61 9.44 -2.95 19.33
N GLY A 62 8.73 -3.97 19.79
CA GLY A 62 7.28 -4.06 19.61
C GLY A 62 6.93 -4.26 18.14
N LYS A 63 5.78 -3.72 17.70
CA LYS A 63 5.39 -3.70 16.29
C LYS A 63 6.11 -2.59 15.53
N ILE A 64 6.52 -2.88 14.30
CA ILE A 64 7.22 -1.94 13.41
C ILE A 64 6.29 -1.54 12.27
N LEU A 65 6.11 -0.23 12.10
CA LEU A 65 5.43 0.39 10.97
C LEU A 65 6.45 1.19 10.15
N ALA A 66 6.59 0.89 8.86
CA ALA A 66 7.43 1.65 7.93
C ALA A 66 6.58 2.59 7.07
N ALA A 67 7.00 3.85 6.93
CA ALA A 67 6.31 4.86 6.10
C ALA A 67 7.33 5.75 5.36
N PRO A 68 8.06 5.20 4.36
CA PRO A 68 9.21 5.87 3.75
C PRO A 68 8.86 7.06 2.86
N ASP A 69 7.65 7.13 2.31
CA ASP A 69 7.17 8.20 1.43
C ASP A 69 6.35 9.27 2.15
N LEU A 70 6.09 9.07 3.44
CA LEU A 70 5.36 10.03 4.25
C LEU A 70 6.31 11.08 4.81
N ASN A 71 5.94 12.36 4.70
CA ASN A 71 6.77 13.46 5.19
C ASN A 71 5.93 14.61 5.75
N GLY A 72 6.59 15.62 6.34
CA GLY A 72 5.95 16.81 6.90
C GLY A 72 4.88 16.48 7.91
N VAL A 73 3.77 17.21 7.85
CA VAL A 73 2.66 17.12 8.83
C VAL A 73 2.04 15.73 8.92
N HIS A 74 2.04 14.98 7.82
CA HIS A 74 1.49 13.63 7.82
C HIS A 74 2.38 12.63 8.56
N TYR A 75 3.70 12.76 8.39
CA TYR A 75 4.66 11.96 9.14
C TYR A 75 4.60 12.28 10.64
N GLU A 76 4.55 13.56 11.01
CA GLU A 76 4.44 13.99 12.40
C GLU A 76 3.16 13.47 13.07
N ALA A 77 2.04 13.52 12.36
CA ALA A 77 0.77 12.96 12.85
C ALA A 77 0.87 11.44 13.06
N LEU A 78 1.41 10.71 12.09
CA LEU A 78 1.62 9.26 12.20
C LEU A 78 2.58 8.93 13.35
N ALA A 79 3.65 9.71 13.52
CA ALA A 79 4.61 9.52 14.61
C ALA A 79 3.96 9.68 15.99
N SER A 80 3.06 10.67 16.15
CA SER A 80 2.29 10.84 17.38
C SER A 80 1.41 9.61 17.65
N PHE A 81 0.63 9.17 16.67
CA PHE A 81 -0.23 8.00 16.80
C PHE A 81 0.55 6.73 17.12
N CYS A 82 1.68 6.50 16.45
CA CYS A 82 2.55 5.35 16.72
C CYS A 82 3.10 5.39 18.14
N LYS A 83 3.60 6.55 18.59
CA LYS A 83 4.15 6.73 19.93
C LYS A 83 3.12 6.47 21.03
N GLU A 84 1.90 6.98 20.87
CA GLU A 84 0.81 6.77 21.80
C GLU A 84 0.41 5.29 21.94
N ASN A 85 0.65 4.51 20.90
CA ASN A 85 0.27 3.10 20.81
C ASN A 85 1.45 2.12 20.93
N GLY A 86 2.67 2.61 21.24
CA GLY A 86 3.84 1.75 21.43
C GLY A 86 4.32 1.06 20.14
N ILE A 87 4.08 1.68 18.98
CA ILE A 87 4.53 1.21 17.67
C ILE A 87 5.82 1.93 17.31
N THR A 88 6.83 1.20 16.86
CA THR A 88 8.06 1.76 16.30
C THR A 88 7.82 2.22 14.88
N LEU A 89 7.88 3.53 14.63
CA LEU A 89 7.79 4.10 13.29
C LEU A 89 9.18 4.22 12.68
N ILE A 90 9.35 3.74 11.45
CA ILE A 90 10.59 3.88 10.67
C ILE A 90 10.29 4.55 9.33
N GLN A 91 11.21 5.37 8.85
CA GLN A 91 11.06 6.11 7.58
C GLN A 91 12.13 5.71 6.56
N ASP A 92 13.31 5.34 7.00
CA ASP A 92 14.47 5.03 6.15
C ASP A 92 15.25 3.83 6.67
N ASP A 93 16.25 3.42 5.88
CA ASP A 93 17.19 2.35 6.23
C ASP A 93 16.50 1.00 6.56
N LEU A 94 15.47 0.68 5.78
CA LEU A 94 14.65 -0.52 5.97
C LEU A 94 15.46 -1.82 5.86
N ARG A 95 16.66 -1.77 5.25
CA ARG A 95 17.60 -2.90 5.21
C ARG A 95 18.06 -3.39 6.60
N ARG A 96 17.96 -2.55 7.63
CA ARG A 96 18.30 -2.96 9.02
C ARG A 96 17.31 -3.92 9.64
N PHE A 97 16.18 -4.17 9.00
CA PHE A 97 15.12 -5.05 9.50
C PHE A 97 15.03 -6.36 8.71
N PRO A 98 16.11 -7.19 8.66
CA PRO A 98 16.09 -8.45 7.91
C PRO A 98 15.11 -9.46 8.50
N GLY A 99 14.68 -9.27 9.75
CA GLY A 99 13.63 -10.07 10.39
C GLY A 99 12.21 -9.75 9.91
N GLY A 100 12.06 -8.74 9.02
CA GLY A 100 10.79 -8.28 8.50
C GLY A 100 10.23 -7.05 9.20
N ILE A 101 9.15 -6.52 8.66
CA ILE A 101 8.42 -5.33 9.13
C ILE A 101 6.95 -5.73 9.25
N ASP A 102 6.31 -5.40 10.38
CA ASP A 102 4.90 -5.77 10.60
C ASP A 102 3.98 -5.13 9.57
N MET A 103 4.18 -3.84 9.30
CA MET A 103 3.35 -3.08 8.38
C MET A 103 4.16 -2.07 7.58
N GLY A 104 3.93 -2.03 6.27
CA GLY A 104 4.38 -0.97 5.40
C GLY A 104 3.21 -0.06 5.01
N LEU A 105 3.37 1.24 5.14
CA LEU A 105 2.42 2.25 4.72
C LEU A 105 3.00 3.06 3.57
N THR A 106 2.28 3.13 2.44
CA THR A 106 2.66 3.98 1.30
C THR A 106 1.47 4.80 0.80
N ARG A 107 1.77 5.96 0.24
CA ARG A 107 0.85 6.66 -0.65
C ARG A 107 1.08 6.16 -2.07
N VAL A 108 0.00 5.90 -2.81
CA VAL A 108 0.10 5.45 -4.19
C VAL A 108 -0.29 6.58 -5.15
N ASP A 109 0.35 6.62 -6.32
CA ASP A 109 0.15 7.71 -7.26
C ASP A 109 -1.18 7.58 -8.00
N PHE A 110 -1.54 6.35 -8.41
CA PHE A 110 -2.77 6.08 -9.18
C PHE A 110 -3.37 4.73 -8.84
N GLY A 111 -4.67 4.59 -9.17
CA GLY A 111 -5.37 3.30 -9.17
C GLY A 111 -6.02 3.01 -10.52
N ILE A 112 -5.95 1.76 -10.98
CA ILE A 112 -6.57 1.27 -12.22
C ILE A 112 -7.83 0.49 -11.86
N ALA A 113 -9.00 1.04 -12.21
CA ALA A 113 -10.28 0.49 -11.76
C ALA A 113 -10.61 -0.87 -12.39
N GLU A 114 -10.29 -1.08 -13.67
CA GLU A 114 -10.62 -2.33 -14.38
C GLU A 114 -9.95 -3.58 -13.79
N THR A 115 -8.80 -3.40 -13.10
CA THR A 115 -8.01 -4.51 -12.54
C THR A 115 -7.89 -4.46 -11.03
N GLY A 116 -8.26 -3.34 -10.37
CA GLY A 116 -8.02 -3.12 -8.94
C GLY A 116 -6.53 -3.00 -8.61
N THR A 117 -5.74 -2.44 -9.53
CA THR A 117 -4.29 -2.32 -9.44
C THR A 117 -3.90 -0.96 -8.90
N LEU A 118 -2.94 -0.93 -7.97
CA LEU A 118 -2.28 0.27 -7.50
C LEU A 118 -1.05 0.55 -8.37
N VAL A 119 -0.76 1.81 -8.64
CA VAL A 119 0.44 2.25 -9.34
C VAL A 119 1.23 3.16 -8.43
N LEU A 120 2.47 2.80 -8.18
CA LEU A 120 3.33 3.46 -7.21
C LEU A 120 4.69 3.78 -7.83
N ASN A 121 5.11 5.04 -7.74
CA ASN A 121 6.51 5.39 -7.97
C ASN A 121 7.36 4.85 -6.81
N SER A 122 8.26 3.95 -7.12
CA SER A 122 9.14 3.30 -6.16
C SER A 122 10.63 3.54 -6.47
N ASP A 123 10.97 4.76 -6.88
CA ASP A 123 12.36 5.16 -7.17
C ASP A 123 13.26 5.04 -5.95
N SER A 124 12.71 5.31 -4.75
CA SER A 124 13.39 5.06 -3.49
C SER A 124 13.49 3.57 -3.18
N GLU A 125 14.67 3.14 -2.72
CA GLU A 125 14.86 1.76 -2.25
C GLU A 125 13.98 1.44 -1.05
N ASP A 126 13.85 2.36 -0.10
CA ASP A 126 13.04 2.15 1.10
C ASP A 126 11.55 1.96 0.75
N ILE A 127 11.02 2.66 -0.26
CA ILE A 127 9.67 2.42 -0.76
C ILE A 127 9.55 1.00 -1.33
N ARG A 128 10.53 0.54 -2.14
CA ARG A 128 10.53 -0.83 -2.67
C ARG A 128 10.56 -1.87 -1.55
N LEU A 129 11.46 -1.68 -0.58
CA LEU A 129 11.58 -2.58 0.57
C LEU A 129 10.30 -2.56 1.43
N CYS A 130 9.70 -1.39 1.64
CA CYS A 130 8.44 -1.24 2.35
C CYS A 130 7.33 -2.08 1.72
N THR A 131 7.21 -2.08 0.38
CA THR A 131 6.19 -2.87 -0.33
C THR A 131 6.51 -4.36 -0.44
N MET A 132 7.73 -4.80 -0.08
CA MET A 132 8.20 -6.18 -0.25
C MET A 132 8.48 -6.90 1.07
N LEU A 133 8.98 -6.20 2.09
CA LEU A 133 9.43 -6.80 3.35
C LEU A 133 8.36 -6.80 4.45
N CYS A 134 7.29 -6.03 4.31
CA CYS A 134 6.23 -6.01 5.30
C CYS A 134 5.32 -7.24 5.18
N GLU A 135 4.79 -7.71 6.30
CA GLU A 135 3.75 -8.74 6.29
C GLU A 135 2.41 -8.18 5.80
N THR A 136 2.09 -6.96 6.18
CA THR A 136 0.88 -6.24 5.74
C THR A 136 1.27 -4.95 5.06
N HIS A 137 0.83 -4.76 3.82
CA HIS A 137 0.96 -3.49 3.11
C HIS A 137 -0.34 -2.70 3.21
N VAL A 138 -0.26 -1.48 3.69
CA VAL A 138 -1.35 -0.50 3.69
C VAL A 138 -1.04 0.57 2.66
N ALA A 139 -1.90 0.71 1.66
CA ALA A 139 -1.76 1.69 0.59
C ALA A 139 -2.86 2.76 0.71
N ILE A 140 -2.49 4.03 0.79
CA ILE A 140 -3.43 5.15 0.76
C ILE A 140 -3.56 5.63 -0.69
N LEU A 141 -4.80 5.65 -1.20
CA LEU A 141 -5.14 6.05 -2.56
C LEU A 141 -6.19 7.15 -2.56
N GLU A 142 -5.90 8.26 -3.22
CA GLU A 142 -6.85 9.33 -3.46
C GLU A 142 -7.83 8.96 -4.59
N THR A 143 -9.14 9.17 -4.40
CA THR A 143 -10.16 8.71 -5.36
C THR A 143 -10.13 9.46 -6.68
N ASP A 144 -9.63 10.68 -6.71
CA ASP A 144 -9.48 11.49 -7.93
C ASP A 144 -8.29 11.07 -8.81
N THR A 145 -7.36 10.25 -8.25
CA THR A 145 -6.26 9.64 -9.00
C THR A 145 -6.64 8.29 -9.66
N LEU A 146 -7.89 7.85 -9.50
CA LEU A 146 -8.37 6.66 -10.18
C LEU A 146 -8.46 6.87 -11.69
N ARG A 147 -8.00 5.88 -12.45
CA ARG A 147 -8.16 5.78 -13.91
C ARG A 147 -8.96 4.52 -14.25
N LYS A 148 -9.72 4.57 -15.32
CA LYS A 148 -10.55 3.43 -15.73
C LYS A 148 -9.69 2.27 -16.17
N THR A 149 -8.74 2.51 -17.06
CA THR A 149 -7.81 1.53 -17.64
C THR A 149 -6.36 2.01 -17.55
N ALA A 150 -5.39 1.12 -17.79
CA ALA A 150 -3.98 1.49 -17.88
C ALA A 150 -3.70 2.44 -19.06
N LEU A 151 -4.51 2.39 -20.13
CA LEU A 151 -4.37 3.27 -21.29
C LEU A 151 -4.78 4.71 -20.96
N ASP A 152 -5.73 4.89 -20.04
CA ASP A 152 -6.20 6.23 -19.64
C ASP A 152 -5.15 6.99 -18.80
N MET A 153 -4.07 6.32 -18.39
CA MET A 153 -2.94 6.94 -17.68
C MET A 153 -1.62 6.91 -18.48
N ALA A 154 -1.71 6.78 -19.81
CA ALA A 154 -0.52 6.63 -20.65
C ALA A 154 0.42 7.85 -20.56
N GLU A 155 -0.11 9.06 -20.47
CA GLU A 155 0.67 10.29 -20.34
C GLU A 155 1.36 10.38 -18.97
N GLU A 156 0.63 10.05 -17.89
CA GLU A 156 1.20 10.01 -16.54
C GLU A 156 2.28 8.94 -16.43
N LEU A 157 2.05 7.75 -17.00
CA LEU A 157 3.06 6.67 -17.05
C LEU A 157 4.30 7.08 -17.84
N ASP A 158 4.14 7.70 -19.01
CA ASP A 158 5.27 8.22 -19.79
C ASP A 158 6.09 9.22 -18.97
N GLY A 159 5.42 10.12 -18.24
CA GLY A 159 6.07 11.06 -17.32
C GLY A 159 6.79 10.36 -16.14
N MET A 160 6.27 9.26 -15.63
CA MET A 160 6.91 8.48 -14.56
C MET A 160 8.15 7.74 -15.05
N VAL A 161 8.08 7.05 -16.20
CA VAL A 161 9.18 6.20 -16.70
C VAL A 161 10.27 6.97 -17.44
N SER A 162 9.99 8.19 -17.89
CA SER A 162 10.97 9.04 -18.60
C SER A 162 12.04 9.65 -17.67
N ARG A 163 11.93 9.48 -16.35
CA ARG A 163 12.91 9.99 -15.39
C ARG A 163 14.13 9.05 -15.33
N PRO A 164 15.36 9.58 -15.16
CA PRO A 164 16.53 8.75 -14.90
C PRO A 164 16.30 7.94 -13.63
N SER A 165 16.57 6.64 -13.68
CA SER A 165 16.42 5.70 -12.54
C SER A 165 14.97 5.53 -12.06
N SER A 166 13.97 5.62 -12.95
CA SER A 166 12.57 5.40 -12.60
C SER A 166 12.27 3.93 -12.33
N TYR A 167 11.47 3.69 -11.31
CA TYR A 167 10.94 2.38 -10.96
C TYR A 167 9.46 2.51 -10.61
N THR A 168 8.59 2.02 -11.47
CA THR A 168 7.14 2.06 -11.25
C THR A 168 6.63 0.67 -10.91
N ALA A 169 6.01 0.53 -9.75
CA ALA A 169 5.40 -0.73 -9.30
C ALA A 169 3.91 -0.76 -9.62
N PHE A 170 3.44 -1.88 -10.16
CA PHE A 170 2.03 -2.20 -10.32
C PHE A 170 1.67 -3.30 -9.33
N ILE A 171 0.81 -2.99 -8.35
CA ILE A 171 0.45 -3.89 -7.26
C ILE A 171 -1.00 -4.31 -7.42
N THR A 172 -1.23 -5.60 -7.69
CA THR A 172 -2.56 -6.18 -7.88
C THR A 172 -2.81 -7.26 -6.84
N GLY A 173 -3.43 -6.86 -5.74
CA GLY A 173 -3.70 -7.78 -4.62
C GLY A 173 -2.48 -8.11 -3.76
N ALA A 174 -2.69 -8.99 -2.76
CA ALA A 174 -1.66 -9.51 -1.89
C ALA A 174 -0.74 -10.50 -2.62
N SER A 175 0.46 -10.74 -2.07
CA SER A 175 1.44 -11.67 -2.67
C SER A 175 0.90 -13.10 -2.71
N ARG A 176 0.98 -13.71 -3.88
CA ARG A 176 0.55 -15.10 -4.11
C ARG A 176 1.53 -15.82 -5.03
N THR A 177 1.89 -17.03 -4.67
CA THR A 177 2.71 -17.91 -5.49
C THR A 177 2.01 -19.26 -5.63
N ALA A 178 1.82 -19.72 -6.86
CA ALA A 178 1.22 -21.02 -7.17
C ALA A 178 2.20 -22.01 -7.79
N ASP A 179 3.48 -21.65 -7.93
CA ASP A 179 4.46 -22.39 -8.73
C ASP A 179 5.11 -23.56 -7.99
N ILE A 180 4.98 -23.65 -6.67
CA ILE A 180 5.57 -24.72 -5.88
C ILE A 180 4.54 -25.81 -5.68
N GLU A 181 4.69 -26.95 -6.36
CA GLU A 181 3.87 -28.17 -6.24
C GLU A 181 2.36 -27.96 -6.47
N ARG A 182 1.94 -26.91 -7.19
CA ARG A 182 0.53 -26.51 -7.38
C ARG A 182 -0.21 -26.17 -6.08
N VAL A 183 0.52 -25.85 -5.03
CA VAL A 183 -0.05 -25.34 -3.77
C VAL A 183 0.01 -23.82 -3.79
N LEU A 184 -1.13 -23.18 -3.54
CA LEU A 184 -1.20 -21.73 -3.40
C LEU A 184 -0.43 -21.33 -2.12
N ALA A 185 0.74 -20.72 -2.27
CA ALA A 185 1.48 -20.11 -1.17
C ALA A 185 1.22 -18.60 -1.16
N ILE A 186 0.95 -18.05 0.01
CA ILE A 186 0.69 -16.61 0.23
C ILE A 186 1.90 -16.02 0.94
N GLY A 187 2.35 -14.82 0.51
CA GLY A 187 3.39 -14.07 1.22
C GLY A 187 4.83 -14.58 1.06
N VAL A 188 5.12 -15.40 0.05
CA VAL A 188 6.48 -15.97 -0.14
C VAL A 188 7.50 -14.91 -0.56
N HIS A 189 7.06 -13.89 -1.32
CA HIS A 189 7.92 -12.84 -1.88
C HIS A 189 7.31 -11.43 -1.76
N GLY A 190 6.46 -11.19 -0.74
CA GLY A 190 5.80 -9.91 -0.52
C GLY A 190 4.71 -9.99 0.54
N PRO A 191 3.95 -8.93 0.75
CA PRO A 191 2.94 -8.85 1.79
C PRO A 191 1.88 -9.95 1.70
N VAL A 192 1.58 -10.54 2.85
CA VAL A 192 0.51 -11.55 3.00
C VAL A 192 -0.87 -10.90 2.83
N GLU A 193 -0.99 -9.65 3.29
CA GLU A 193 -2.20 -8.85 3.20
C GLU A 193 -1.93 -7.51 2.52
N LEU A 194 -2.88 -7.08 1.69
CA LEU A 194 -2.94 -5.74 1.12
C LEU A 194 -4.22 -5.05 1.58
N HIS A 195 -4.05 -3.98 2.34
CA HIS A 195 -5.12 -3.06 2.70
C HIS A 195 -5.02 -1.80 1.85
N ILE A 196 -6.14 -1.34 1.30
CA ILE A 196 -6.22 -0.11 0.52
C ILE A 196 -7.15 0.84 1.26
N ILE A 197 -6.67 2.02 1.62
CA ILE A 197 -7.49 3.06 2.24
C ILE A 197 -7.76 4.13 1.20
N LEU A 198 -9.01 4.22 0.77
CA LEU A 198 -9.47 5.26 -0.16
C LEU A 198 -9.78 6.53 0.61
N ILE A 199 -9.24 7.64 0.14
CA ILE A 199 -9.53 8.98 0.68
C ILE A 199 -10.03 9.89 -0.45
N PRO A 200 -10.86 10.90 -0.15
CA PRO A 200 -11.16 11.95 -1.13
C PRO A 200 -9.88 12.65 -1.58
N GLY A 201 -9.80 13.00 -2.86
CA GLY A 201 -8.68 13.83 -3.35
C GLY A 201 -8.67 15.18 -2.63
N GLU A 202 -7.50 15.60 -2.20
CA GLU A 202 -7.30 16.96 -1.71
C GLU A 202 -7.26 17.91 -2.94
N ARG A 203 -8.44 18.30 -3.43
CA ARG A 203 -8.48 19.36 -4.44
C ARG A 203 -8.02 20.67 -3.80
N PRO A 204 -7.07 21.36 -4.45
CA PRO A 204 -6.66 22.69 -4.00
C PRO A 204 -7.80 23.72 -4.09
#